data_cdc2ab8777f7c7315626c567113bc068
#
_entry.id   cdc2ab8777f7c7315626c567113bc068
#
_cell.length_a   1.000
_cell.length_b   1.000
_cell.length_c   1.000
_cell.angle_alpha   90.00
_cell.angle_beta   90.00
_cell.angle_gamma   90.00
#
_symmetry.space_group_name_H-M   'P 1'
#
loop_
_entity.id
_entity.type
_entity.pdbx_description
1 polymer ?
#
loop_
_entity_poly.entity_id
_entity_poly.type
_entity_poly.pdbx_seq_one_letter_code
_entity_poly.pdbx_strand_id
1 'polypeptide(L)'
;PGADMSVAIRMMRMLCDRWPVYFGNGNHEQRIELYPETYGDMNERWCKAIRHPNLHLLRNQHLNICKDGEEICVYGLELNRKYYKRFRKVPMTRHYMTEKLGICDRNRFNLLLAHNPFYFDEYAKWGADLVLSGHVHGVVLILPFLGGVLSPQVRLFPKYYAGEYFRDSSEMILSRGLHMHSFRIRLLNMPELSCVTLRRS
;
A
#
# COMPACT_ATOMS: atom_id res chain seq x y z
N PRO A 1 6.98 14.61 16.36
CA PRO A 1 8.02 15.57 16.20
C PRO A 1 8.48 15.56 14.76
N GLY A 2 8.31 16.65 14.04
CA GLY A 2 9.03 17.18 12.92
C GLY A 2 9.43 16.31 11.72
N ALA A 3 8.61 15.36 11.27
CA ALA A 3 8.90 14.71 9.99
C ALA A 3 8.72 15.75 8.86
N ASP A 4 9.79 16.01 8.13
CA ASP A 4 9.72 16.88 6.96
C ASP A 4 8.94 16.17 5.84
N MET A 5 7.76 16.68 5.52
CA MET A 5 6.91 16.16 4.44
C MET A 5 7.23 16.78 3.07
N SER A 6 8.17 17.73 3.01
CA SER A 6 8.42 18.53 1.80
C SER A 6 8.78 17.66 0.59
N VAL A 7 9.59 16.62 0.80
CA VAL A 7 10.01 15.69 -0.26
C VAL A 7 8.82 14.90 -0.79
N ALA A 8 7.98 14.36 0.10
CA ALA A 8 6.79 13.60 -0.28
C ALA A 8 5.78 14.48 -1.02
N ILE A 9 5.52 15.68 -0.51
CA ILE A 9 4.64 16.68 -1.14
C ILE A 9 5.14 17.04 -2.54
N ARG A 10 6.44 17.31 -2.67
CA ARG A 10 7.04 17.65 -3.98
C ARG A 10 6.90 16.50 -4.96
N MET A 11 7.19 15.27 -4.52
CA MET A 11 7.03 14.07 -5.35
C MET A 11 5.58 13.90 -5.82
N MET A 12 4.61 13.99 -4.90
CA MET A 12 3.20 13.86 -5.25
C MET A 12 2.76 14.91 -6.28
N ARG A 13 3.15 16.17 -6.10
CA ARG A 13 2.84 17.22 -7.07
C ARG A 13 3.46 16.93 -8.43
N MET A 14 4.74 16.58 -8.50
CA MET A 14 5.42 16.24 -9.76
C MET A 14 4.76 15.07 -10.49
N LEU A 15 4.23 14.08 -9.75
CA LEU A 15 3.48 12.97 -10.33
C LEU A 15 2.12 13.44 -10.86
N CYS A 16 1.38 14.18 -10.06
CA CYS A 16 0.05 14.70 -10.43
C CYS A 16 0.09 15.68 -11.61
N ASP A 17 1.18 16.44 -11.76
CA ASP A 17 1.38 17.35 -12.92
C ASP A 17 1.50 16.58 -14.24
N ARG A 18 1.81 15.27 -14.21
CA ARG A 18 2.08 14.46 -15.39
C ARG A 18 1.07 13.34 -15.63
N TRP A 19 0.52 12.76 -14.55
CA TRP A 19 -0.31 11.56 -14.65
C TRP A 19 -1.47 11.58 -13.64
N PRO A 20 -2.55 10.83 -13.91
CA PRO A 20 -3.49 10.47 -12.88
C PRO A 20 -2.79 9.66 -11.77
N VAL A 21 -2.98 10.04 -10.53
CA VAL A 21 -2.40 9.39 -9.36
C VAL A 21 -3.51 8.78 -8.51
N TYR A 22 -3.47 7.49 -8.31
CA TYR A 22 -4.39 6.76 -7.42
C TYR A 22 -3.66 6.47 -6.12
N PHE A 23 -4.13 7.06 -5.03
CA PHE A 23 -3.43 7.06 -3.75
C PHE A 23 -4.26 6.36 -2.68
N GLY A 24 -3.69 5.32 -2.04
CA GLY A 24 -4.23 4.66 -0.86
C GLY A 24 -3.42 5.04 0.39
N ASN A 25 -4.10 5.41 1.47
CA ASN A 25 -3.43 5.72 2.74
C ASN A 25 -2.73 4.50 3.34
N GLY A 26 -1.53 4.74 3.85
CA GLY A 26 -0.83 3.81 4.72
C GLY A 26 -1.08 4.11 6.21
N ASN A 27 -0.38 3.39 7.07
CA ASN A 27 -0.47 3.58 8.51
C ASN A 27 0.12 4.92 8.99
N HIS A 28 0.96 5.58 8.21
CA HIS A 28 1.54 6.87 8.56
C HIS A 28 0.54 8.00 8.33
N GLU A 29 -0.14 8.03 7.20
CA GLU A 29 -1.20 8.99 6.90
C GLU A 29 -2.33 8.89 7.93
N GLN A 30 -2.71 7.66 8.29
CA GLN A 30 -3.69 7.42 9.36
C GLN A 30 -3.21 7.95 10.73
N ARG A 31 -1.91 7.83 11.04
CA ARG A 31 -1.38 8.32 12.31
C ARG A 31 -1.43 9.83 12.43
N ILE A 32 -1.05 10.57 11.40
CA ILE A 32 -1.08 12.04 11.45
C ILE A 32 -2.51 12.58 11.55
N GLU A 33 -3.50 11.82 11.03
CA GLU A 33 -4.92 12.16 11.16
C GLU A 33 -5.49 11.85 12.55
N LEU A 34 -5.19 10.68 13.11
CA LEU A 34 -5.80 10.18 14.34
C LEU A 34 -5.15 10.72 15.62
N TYR A 35 -3.95 11.29 15.54
CA TYR A 35 -3.19 11.76 16.71
C TYR A 35 -2.73 13.23 16.54
N PRO A 36 -3.66 14.18 16.38
CA PRO A 36 -3.31 15.60 16.21
C PRO A 36 -2.55 16.15 17.42
N GLU A 37 -2.75 15.59 18.62
CA GLU A 37 -2.01 15.95 19.82
C GLU A 37 -0.50 15.66 19.70
N THR A 38 -0.12 14.70 18.86
CA THR A 38 1.28 14.32 18.60
C THR A 38 1.86 15.01 17.37
N TYR A 39 1.03 15.19 16.34
CA TYR A 39 1.46 15.60 15.00
C TYR A 39 1.01 17.02 14.62
N GLY A 40 0.24 17.69 15.49
CA GLY A 40 -0.25 19.03 15.24
C GLY A 40 -1.11 19.12 13.97
N ASP A 41 -0.83 20.10 13.15
CA ASP A 41 -1.52 20.38 11.89
C ASP A 41 -1.01 19.58 10.66
N MET A 42 -0.16 18.58 10.89
CA MET A 42 0.49 17.83 9.78
C MET A 42 -0.52 17.21 8.80
N ASN A 43 -1.63 16.68 9.31
CA ASN A 43 -2.64 16.08 8.42
C ASN A 43 -3.31 17.13 7.53
N GLU A 44 -3.68 18.28 8.10
CA GLU A 44 -4.28 19.39 7.34
C GLU A 44 -3.31 19.90 6.27
N ARG A 45 -2.05 20.14 6.64
CA ARG A 45 -0.99 20.56 5.72
C ARG A 45 -0.77 19.55 4.61
N TRP A 46 -0.73 18.26 4.93
CA TRP A 46 -0.62 17.18 3.96
C TRP A 46 -1.78 17.21 2.98
N CYS A 47 -3.01 17.12 3.46
CA CYS A 47 -4.21 17.10 2.63
C CYS A 47 -4.33 18.34 1.73
N LYS A 48 -3.99 19.53 2.25
CA LYS A 48 -3.95 20.77 1.48
C LYS A 48 -2.87 20.75 0.39
N ALA A 49 -1.68 20.22 0.74
CA ALA A 49 -0.53 20.24 -0.15
C ALA A 49 -0.65 19.26 -1.33
N ILE A 50 -1.31 18.11 -1.13
CA ILE A 50 -1.49 17.09 -2.18
C ILE A 50 -2.79 17.29 -2.99
N ARG A 51 -3.63 18.27 -2.65
CA ARG A 51 -4.87 18.52 -3.39
C ARG A 51 -4.56 18.89 -4.84
N HIS A 52 -4.98 18.04 -5.77
CA HIS A 52 -4.72 18.19 -7.20
C HIS A 52 -5.85 17.51 -8.00
N PRO A 53 -6.27 18.06 -9.19
CA PRO A 53 -7.31 17.44 -10.00
C PRO A 53 -7.00 15.99 -10.43
N ASN A 54 -5.73 15.68 -10.66
CA ASN A 54 -5.27 14.35 -11.06
C ASN A 54 -4.99 13.41 -9.86
N LEU A 55 -5.23 13.83 -8.61
CA LEU A 55 -5.09 12.97 -7.45
C LEU A 55 -6.44 12.36 -7.05
N HIS A 56 -6.50 11.06 -7.08
CA HIS A 56 -7.63 10.25 -6.64
C HIS A 56 -7.27 9.54 -5.32
N LEU A 57 -7.63 10.15 -4.19
CA LEU A 57 -7.44 9.55 -2.88
C LEU A 57 -8.56 8.54 -2.62
N LEU A 58 -8.19 7.27 -2.52
CA LEU A 58 -9.12 6.16 -2.30
C LEU A 58 -9.08 5.70 -0.84
N ARG A 59 -10.11 6.07 -0.08
CA ARG A 59 -10.28 5.72 1.34
C ARG A 59 -11.52 4.84 1.51
N ASN A 60 -11.35 3.52 1.41
CA ASN A 60 -12.45 2.55 1.35
C ASN A 60 -13.45 2.89 0.23
N GLN A 61 -12.90 3.22 -0.91
CA GLN A 61 -13.61 3.62 -2.12
C GLN A 61 -13.01 2.93 -3.33
N HIS A 62 -13.73 2.95 -4.42
CA HIS A 62 -13.23 2.50 -5.72
C HIS A 62 -13.60 3.47 -6.82
N LEU A 63 -12.93 3.36 -7.93
CA LEU A 63 -13.27 3.99 -9.19
C LEU A 63 -12.89 3.07 -10.35
N ASN A 64 -13.52 3.30 -11.47
CA ASN A 64 -13.24 2.58 -12.70
C ASN A 64 -12.30 3.40 -13.60
N ILE A 65 -11.30 2.74 -14.14
CA ILE A 65 -10.40 3.30 -15.16
C ILE A 65 -10.74 2.62 -16.48
N CYS A 66 -11.12 3.41 -17.48
CA CYS A 66 -11.37 2.93 -18.83
C CYS A 66 -10.22 3.34 -19.73
N LYS A 67 -9.70 2.38 -20.49
CA LYS A 67 -8.68 2.62 -21.51
C LYS A 67 -8.90 1.65 -22.66
N ASP A 68 -8.96 2.17 -23.88
CA ASP A 68 -9.09 1.38 -25.13
C ASP A 68 -10.29 0.41 -25.10
N GLY A 69 -11.40 0.81 -24.46
CA GLY A 69 -12.61 0.02 -24.30
C GLY A 69 -12.57 -1.03 -23.19
N GLU A 70 -11.45 -1.18 -22.52
CA GLU A 70 -11.32 -2.06 -21.36
C GLU A 70 -11.50 -1.29 -20.06
N GLU A 71 -12.09 -1.92 -19.06
CA GLU A 71 -12.36 -1.32 -17.75
C GLU A 71 -11.73 -2.13 -16.64
N ILE A 72 -11.00 -1.45 -15.75
CA ILE A 72 -10.48 -2.02 -14.50
C ILE A 72 -11.04 -1.26 -13.31
N CYS A 73 -11.35 -1.97 -12.25
CA CYS A 73 -11.82 -1.38 -11.01
C CYS A 73 -10.66 -1.23 -10.02
N VAL A 74 -10.37 0.01 -9.61
CA VAL A 74 -9.29 0.31 -8.65
C VAL A 74 -9.89 0.62 -7.30
N TYR A 75 -9.58 -0.19 -6.31
CA TYR A 75 -10.01 -0.05 -4.92
C TYR A 75 -8.87 0.46 -4.05
N GLY A 76 -9.18 1.31 -3.08
CA GLY A 76 -8.26 1.69 -2.02
C GLY A 76 -8.77 1.25 -0.66
N LEU A 77 -8.04 0.35 0.01
CA LEU A 77 -8.37 -0.15 1.33
C LEU A 77 -7.59 0.58 2.41
N GLU A 78 -8.29 1.30 3.27
CA GLU A 78 -7.74 1.87 4.48
C GLU A 78 -8.06 0.98 5.68
N LEU A 79 -7.05 0.28 6.20
CA LEU A 79 -7.20 -0.64 7.32
C LEU A 79 -7.30 0.09 8.66
N ASN A 80 -8.14 -0.40 9.56
CA ASN A 80 -8.15 0.08 10.94
C ASN A 80 -6.81 -0.15 11.63
N ARG A 81 -6.43 0.74 12.54
CA ARG A 81 -5.18 0.70 13.32
C ARG A 81 -4.87 -0.65 13.97
N LYS A 82 -5.91 -1.39 14.39
CA LYS A 82 -5.72 -2.71 15.01
C LYS A 82 -4.97 -3.71 14.13
N TYR A 83 -5.05 -3.55 12.80
CA TYR A 83 -4.39 -4.42 11.82
C TYR A 83 -2.90 -4.07 11.59
N TYR A 84 -2.39 -3.01 12.20
CA TYR A 84 -0.98 -2.61 12.16
C TYR A 84 -0.21 -2.93 13.46
N LYS A 85 -0.78 -3.75 14.36
CA LYS A 85 -0.10 -4.16 15.59
C LYS A 85 1.12 -5.02 15.27
N ARG A 86 2.28 -4.68 15.86
CA ARG A 86 3.59 -5.29 15.54
C ARG A 86 3.68 -6.78 15.90
N PHE A 87 3.19 -7.16 17.07
CA PHE A 87 3.46 -8.50 17.64
C PHE A 87 2.27 -9.45 17.55
N ARG A 88 1.11 -8.96 17.17
CA ARG A 88 -0.12 -9.75 17.12
C ARG A 88 -0.86 -9.48 15.83
N LYS A 89 -0.93 -10.50 14.94
CA LYS A 89 -1.85 -10.45 13.80
C LYS A 89 -3.29 -10.57 14.33
N VAL A 90 -4.09 -9.55 14.13
CA VAL A 90 -5.53 -9.58 14.41
C VAL A 90 -6.20 -10.28 13.23
N PRO A 91 -7.02 -11.33 13.45
CA PRO A 91 -7.75 -11.97 12.35
C PRO A 91 -8.63 -10.98 11.61
N MET A 92 -8.61 -11.05 10.29
CA MET A 92 -9.51 -10.28 9.43
C MET A 92 -10.60 -11.21 8.91
N THR A 93 -11.83 -10.77 8.96
CA THR A 93 -12.98 -11.53 8.46
C THR A 93 -13.31 -11.14 7.02
N ARG A 94 -13.95 -12.03 6.26
CA ARG A 94 -14.51 -11.66 4.94
C ARG A 94 -15.48 -10.47 5.05
N HIS A 95 -16.26 -10.45 6.10
CA HIS A 95 -17.23 -9.38 6.35
C HIS A 95 -16.55 -8.01 6.44
N TYR A 96 -15.36 -7.94 7.04
CA TYR A 96 -14.61 -6.68 7.10
C TYR A 96 -14.27 -6.10 5.72
N MET A 97 -13.85 -6.96 4.79
CA MET A 97 -13.54 -6.52 3.41
C MET A 97 -14.81 -6.02 2.71
N THR A 98 -15.89 -6.77 2.82
CA THR A 98 -17.18 -6.39 2.22
C THR A 98 -17.79 -5.13 2.87
N GLU A 99 -17.63 -4.96 4.18
CA GLU A 99 -18.06 -3.75 4.89
C GLU A 99 -17.29 -2.51 4.39
N LYS A 100 -15.99 -2.65 4.11
CA LYS A 100 -15.15 -1.54 3.68
C LYS A 100 -15.26 -1.20 2.20
N LEU A 101 -15.34 -2.20 1.35
CA LEU A 101 -15.21 -2.05 -0.10
C LEU A 101 -16.45 -2.48 -0.88
N GLY A 102 -17.45 -3.05 -0.22
CA GLY A 102 -18.58 -3.68 -0.89
C GLY A 102 -18.27 -5.08 -1.42
N ILE A 103 -19.21 -5.63 -2.16
CA ILE A 103 -19.05 -6.92 -2.83
C ILE A 103 -18.20 -6.69 -4.10
N CYS A 104 -17.17 -7.51 -4.26
CA CYS A 104 -16.31 -7.46 -5.43
C CYS A 104 -17.06 -8.01 -6.67
N ASP A 105 -17.06 -7.26 -7.75
CA ASP A 105 -17.55 -7.74 -9.05
C ASP A 105 -16.48 -8.59 -9.74
N ARG A 106 -16.66 -9.90 -9.71
CA ARG A 106 -15.72 -10.87 -10.29
C ARG A 106 -15.72 -10.95 -11.82
N ASN A 107 -16.60 -10.22 -12.49
CA ASN A 107 -16.60 -10.11 -13.95
C ASN A 107 -15.65 -9.00 -14.44
N ARG A 108 -15.00 -8.29 -13.54
CA ARG A 108 -14.05 -7.20 -13.83
C ARG A 108 -12.69 -7.50 -13.26
N PHE A 109 -11.66 -6.89 -13.82
CA PHE A 109 -10.33 -6.92 -13.22
C PHE A 109 -10.28 -5.94 -12.02
N ASN A 110 -10.00 -6.47 -10.84
CA ASN A 110 -10.03 -5.77 -9.56
C ASN A 110 -8.62 -5.54 -9.04
N LEU A 111 -8.13 -4.30 -9.16
CA LEU A 111 -6.86 -3.85 -8.61
C LEU A 111 -7.09 -3.26 -7.21
N LEU A 112 -6.42 -3.79 -6.21
CA LEU A 112 -6.53 -3.35 -4.82
C LEU A 112 -5.25 -2.66 -4.34
N LEU A 113 -5.37 -1.39 -3.96
CA LEU A 113 -4.35 -0.68 -3.19
C LEU A 113 -4.54 -0.99 -1.71
N ALA A 114 -3.69 -1.85 -1.14
CA ALA A 114 -3.75 -2.25 0.26
C ALA A 114 -2.36 -2.20 0.90
N HIS A 115 -2.12 -1.19 1.73
CA HIS A 115 -0.79 -0.91 2.26
C HIS A 115 -0.16 -2.09 3.04
N ASN A 116 -0.95 -2.88 3.78
CA ASN A 116 -0.45 -3.97 4.62
C ASN A 116 -0.50 -5.33 3.92
N PRO A 117 0.64 -5.98 3.58
CA PRO A 117 0.67 -7.24 2.84
C PRO A 117 0.25 -8.47 3.67
N PHE A 118 0.21 -8.35 5.00
CA PHE A 118 -0.03 -9.50 5.88
C PHE A 118 -1.43 -10.09 5.79
N TYR A 119 -2.35 -9.42 5.09
CA TYR A 119 -3.73 -9.85 4.88
C TYR A 119 -4.01 -10.25 3.42
N PHE A 120 -2.98 -10.61 2.67
CA PHE A 120 -3.11 -10.97 1.27
C PHE A 120 -4.09 -12.14 1.05
N ASP A 121 -4.11 -13.14 1.94
CA ASP A 121 -5.07 -14.25 1.86
C ASP A 121 -6.53 -13.76 1.92
N GLU A 122 -6.79 -12.74 2.73
CA GLU A 122 -8.12 -12.14 2.87
C GLU A 122 -8.49 -11.27 1.67
N TYR A 123 -7.52 -10.58 1.08
CA TYR A 123 -7.71 -9.79 -0.14
C TYR A 123 -8.04 -10.67 -1.34
N ALA A 124 -7.31 -11.76 -1.51
CA ALA A 124 -7.56 -12.76 -2.55
C ALA A 124 -8.96 -13.40 -2.41
N LYS A 125 -9.35 -13.81 -1.19
CA LYS A 125 -10.68 -14.35 -0.91
C LYS A 125 -11.81 -13.36 -1.17
N TRP A 126 -11.57 -12.07 -0.96
CA TRP A 126 -12.55 -11.02 -1.26
C TRP A 126 -12.75 -10.89 -2.76
N GLY A 127 -11.71 -11.01 -3.57
CA GLY A 127 -11.78 -11.03 -5.03
C GLY A 127 -10.84 -10.06 -5.74
N ALA A 128 -9.77 -9.61 -5.08
CA ALA A 128 -8.73 -8.84 -5.75
C ALA A 128 -7.96 -9.74 -6.72
N ASP A 129 -7.80 -9.30 -7.98
CA ASP A 129 -6.97 -9.97 -8.97
C ASP A 129 -5.51 -9.55 -8.80
N LEU A 130 -5.27 -8.25 -8.62
CA LEU A 130 -3.96 -7.68 -8.34
C LEU A 130 -3.99 -6.83 -7.08
N VAL A 131 -3.05 -7.06 -6.17
CA VAL A 131 -2.87 -6.27 -4.95
C VAL A 131 -1.53 -5.53 -5.02
N LEU A 132 -1.56 -4.21 -4.87
CA LEU A 132 -0.35 -3.41 -4.71
C LEU A 132 -0.17 -3.06 -3.24
N SER A 133 0.95 -3.52 -2.65
CA SER A 133 1.24 -3.38 -1.23
C SER A 133 2.61 -2.75 -0.96
N GLY A 134 2.77 -2.24 0.27
CA GLY A 134 4.03 -1.69 0.78
C GLY A 134 4.28 -2.07 2.23
N HIS A 135 4.37 -1.09 3.14
CA HIS A 135 4.43 -1.21 4.60
C HIS A 135 5.73 -1.77 5.18
N VAL A 136 6.26 -2.85 4.61
CA VAL A 136 7.42 -3.58 5.19
C VAL A 136 8.77 -2.98 4.79
N HIS A 137 8.79 -2.07 3.80
CA HIS A 137 9.98 -1.40 3.26
C HIS A 137 11.12 -2.36 2.86
N GLY A 138 10.77 -3.57 2.43
CA GLY A 138 11.70 -4.68 2.33
C GLY A 138 12.08 -5.18 3.74
N VAL A 139 13.33 -5.55 3.89
CA VAL A 139 13.91 -5.98 5.17
C VAL A 139 15.19 -5.19 5.43
N VAL A 140 15.73 -5.27 6.64
CA VAL A 140 17.02 -4.63 6.98
C VAL A 140 18.15 -5.24 6.17
N LEU A 141 18.09 -6.56 5.95
CA LEU A 141 19.11 -7.33 5.23
C LEU A 141 18.44 -8.32 4.27
N ILE A 142 18.84 -8.27 3.00
CA ILE A 142 18.52 -9.29 2.01
C ILE A 142 19.81 -10.05 1.70
N LEU A 143 19.79 -11.39 1.78
CA LEU A 143 20.91 -12.22 1.35
C LEU A 143 20.58 -12.90 0.02
N PRO A 144 21.54 -12.97 -0.90
CA PRO A 144 21.41 -13.78 -2.12
C PRO A 144 21.02 -15.22 -1.75
N PHE A 145 20.09 -15.79 -2.49
CA PHE A 145 19.56 -17.17 -2.31
C PHE A 145 18.72 -17.42 -1.04
N LEU A 146 18.88 -16.62 0.02
CA LEU A 146 18.15 -16.76 1.29
C LEU A 146 16.98 -15.77 1.42
N GLY A 147 16.96 -14.72 0.58
CA GLY A 147 15.92 -13.70 0.60
C GLY A 147 16.02 -12.76 1.81
N GLY A 148 14.88 -12.30 2.30
CA GLY A 148 14.79 -11.39 3.43
C GLY A 148 15.11 -12.08 4.75
N VAL A 149 16.18 -11.65 5.43
CA VAL A 149 16.65 -12.29 6.68
C VAL A 149 16.07 -11.65 7.91
N LEU A 150 16.07 -10.32 7.98
CA LEU A 150 15.66 -9.60 9.19
C LEU A 150 14.69 -8.47 8.84
N SER A 151 13.45 -8.59 9.31
CA SER A 151 12.49 -7.50 9.18
C SER A 151 12.79 -6.37 10.16
N PRO A 152 12.32 -5.14 9.89
CA PRO A 152 12.40 -4.02 10.82
C PRO A 152 11.66 -4.27 12.15
N GLN A 153 10.84 -5.31 12.21
CA GLN A 153 10.11 -5.76 13.40
C GLN A 153 10.86 -6.86 14.17
N VAL A 154 12.17 -7.07 13.84
CA VAL A 154 13.03 -8.10 14.45
C VAL A 154 12.47 -9.52 14.24
N ARG A 155 11.85 -9.78 13.08
CA ARG A 155 11.44 -11.14 12.70
C ARG A 155 12.44 -11.69 11.70
N LEU A 156 12.91 -12.90 11.96
CA LEU A 156 13.74 -13.65 11.05
C LEU A 156 12.87 -14.28 9.94
N PHE A 157 13.36 -14.24 8.72
CA PHE A 157 12.74 -14.84 7.52
C PHE A 157 11.25 -14.50 7.37
N PRO A 158 10.89 -13.20 7.25
CA PRO A 158 9.50 -12.80 7.12
C PRO A 158 8.89 -13.35 5.84
N LYS A 159 7.65 -13.84 5.92
CA LYS A 159 6.89 -14.38 4.77
C LYS A 159 6.80 -13.37 3.62
N TYR A 160 6.59 -12.10 3.94
CA TYR A 160 6.45 -11.00 2.97
C TYR A 160 7.53 -9.95 3.22
N TYR A 161 8.33 -9.63 2.19
CA TYR A 161 9.36 -8.59 2.29
C TYR A 161 9.51 -7.75 1.02
N ALA A 162 9.42 -8.32 -0.18
CA ALA A 162 9.44 -7.64 -1.47
C ALA A 162 9.13 -8.62 -2.61
N GLY A 163 8.73 -8.12 -3.78
CA GLY A 163 8.49 -8.91 -4.98
C GLY A 163 7.07 -9.39 -5.12
N GLU A 164 6.89 -10.47 -5.85
CA GLU A 164 5.60 -11.01 -6.26
C GLU A 164 5.20 -12.20 -5.38
N TYR A 165 3.92 -12.25 -5.04
CA TYR A 165 3.32 -13.33 -4.26
C TYR A 165 2.00 -13.74 -4.90
N PHE A 166 1.73 -15.04 -4.95
CA PHE A 166 0.54 -15.60 -5.57
C PHE A 166 -0.33 -16.30 -4.54
N ARG A 167 -1.63 -16.17 -4.69
CA ARG A 167 -2.64 -16.86 -3.90
C ARG A 167 -3.86 -17.13 -4.75
N ASP A 168 -4.12 -18.41 -5.05
CA ASP A 168 -5.14 -18.83 -6.00
C ASP A 168 -4.98 -18.09 -7.34
N SER A 169 -5.99 -17.34 -7.80
CA SER A 169 -5.91 -16.51 -9.01
C SER A 169 -5.41 -15.08 -8.75
N SER A 170 -5.05 -14.75 -7.50
CA SER A 170 -4.66 -13.39 -7.12
C SER A 170 -3.15 -13.24 -7.06
N GLU A 171 -2.66 -12.11 -7.50
CA GLU A 171 -1.27 -11.69 -7.41
C GLU A 171 -1.11 -10.50 -6.46
N MET A 172 -0.04 -10.47 -5.68
CA MET A 172 0.34 -9.29 -4.91
C MET A 172 1.76 -8.87 -5.26
N ILE A 173 1.89 -7.61 -5.66
CA ILE A 173 3.18 -6.96 -5.83
C ILE A 173 3.48 -6.15 -4.58
N LEU A 174 4.55 -6.51 -3.90
CA LEU A 174 5.01 -5.87 -2.67
C LEU A 174 6.26 -5.05 -2.94
N SER A 175 6.09 -3.74 -2.98
CA SER A 175 7.19 -2.80 -3.20
C SER A 175 8.01 -2.59 -1.92
N ARG A 176 9.33 -2.47 -2.09
CA ARG A 176 10.25 -2.04 -1.03
C ARG A 176 10.11 -0.56 -0.70
N GLY A 177 9.51 0.20 -1.61
CA GLY A 177 9.33 1.64 -1.48
C GLY A 177 10.65 2.44 -1.52
N LEU A 178 10.50 3.74 -1.52
CA LEU A 178 11.62 4.69 -1.66
C LEU A 178 12.22 5.11 -0.31
N HIS A 179 11.43 5.04 0.78
CA HIS A 179 11.84 5.52 2.10
C HIS A 179 12.43 4.41 2.98
N MET A 180 13.32 4.81 3.90
CA MET A 180 13.87 3.91 4.91
C MET A 180 12.92 3.77 6.10
N HIS A 181 12.99 2.61 6.77
CA HIS A 181 12.29 2.35 8.03
C HIS A 181 12.98 3.09 9.21
N SER A 182 12.44 2.88 10.42
CA SER A 182 13.01 3.42 11.69
C SER A 182 14.50 3.09 11.88
N PHE A 183 14.95 1.95 11.40
CA PHE A 183 16.37 1.67 11.21
C PHE A 183 16.82 2.22 9.86
N ARG A 184 17.65 3.25 9.88
CA ARG A 184 18.15 3.94 8.67
C ARG A 184 19.23 3.14 7.93
N ILE A 185 19.14 1.80 7.96
CA ILE A 185 20.10 0.89 7.32
C ILE A 185 19.33 -0.03 6.39
N ARG A 186 19.76 -0.10 5.15
CA ARG A 186 19.34 -1.08 4.15
C ARG A 186 20.60 -1.76 3.61
N LEU A 187 20.74 -3.05 3.86
CA LEU A 187 21.83 -3.85 3.32
C LEU A 187 21.29 -4.75 2.21
N LEU A 188 21.80 -4.56 1.00
CA LEU A 188 21.35 -5.25 -0.22
C LEU A 188 19.83 -5.09 -0.50
N ASN A 189 19.23 -4.05 0.05
CA ASN A 189 17.80 -3.72 -0.09
C ASN A 189 17.65 -2.31 -0.68
N MET A 190 17.85 -2.18 -1.99
CA MET A 190 17.79 -0.90 -2.69
C MET A 190 16.35 -0.33 -2.70
N PRO A 191 16.18 1.02 -2.67
CA PRO A 191 14.90 1.64 -2.94
C PRO A 191 14.33 1.18 -4.28
N GLU A 192 13.01 1.01 -4.34
CA GLU A 192 12.34 0.42 -5.50
C GLU A 192 11.12 1.23 -5.91
N LEU A 193 11.02 1.47 -7.20
CA LEU A 193 9.81 1.89 -7.88
C LEU A 193 9.37 0.73 -8.78
N SER A 194 8.26 0.09 -8.43
CA SER A 194 7.72 -1.02 -9.21
C SER A 194 6.97 -0.49 -10.43
N CYS A 195 7.33 -0.98 -11.62
CA CYS A 195 6.62 -0.70 -12.86
C CYS A 195 5.85 -1.94 -13.28
N VAL A 196 4.53 -1.83 -13.36
CA VAL A 196 3.62 -2.95 -13.67
C VAL A 196 2.92 -2.70 -14.99
N THR A 197 2.95 -3.67 -15.88
CA THR A 197 2.23 -3.63 -17.16
C THR A 197 1.10 -4.64 -17.12
N LEU A 198 -0.14 -4.17 -17.18
CA LEU A 198 -1.31 -5.02 -17.34
C LEU A 198 -1.53 -5.30 -18.82
N ARG A 199 -1.76 -6.57 -19.17
CA ARG A 199 -2.09 -7.00 -20.52
C ARG A 199 -3.30 -7.91 -20.47
N ARG A 200 -4.13 -7.82 -21.49
CA ARG A 200 -5.20 -8.80 -21.71
C ARG A 200 -4.56 -10.13 -22.14
N SER A 201 -4.97 -11.21 -21.49
CA SER A 201 -4.62 -12.59 -21.88
C SER A 201 -5.61 -13.10 -22.93
#